data_dbf90c62043d1fc6366e87b90b63eaf4
#
_entry.id   dbf90c62043d1fc6366e87b90b63eaf4
#
_cell.length_a   1.000
_cell.length_b   1.000
_cell.length_c   1.000
_cell.angle_alpha   90.00
_cell.angle_beta   90.00
_cell.angle_gamma   90.00
#
_symmetry.space_group_name_H-M   'P 1'
#
loop_
_entity.id
_entity.type
_entity.pdbx_description
1 polymer ?
#
loop_
_entity_poly.entity_id
_entity_poly.type
_entity_poly.pdbx_seq_one_letter_code
_entity_poly.pdbx_strand_id
1 'polypeptide(L)'
;MQIKRKRLVKNGTDKGDYKMNQKSEEYVMNQYGKKSTFASFLPGIAGVRGIPIWCYYVNRGQGVVSFGVDNKDHAIMEFYPAHIAYQNVKRTGFRTFIRENGRTVEAFSNEDNAHKMQIGMNTLDIEENLREQQLEIHVAYFTLPEETVGALMRVVTVTNTSDEEKHLEIVDGMPVLIPYGVGMDSMKNMTQTAKAWMQVEDHDTGVPYYRVRASMDDTAAVSAIEGGNFGIGVTECGERLTAIIDPDAIFGYDNALEKPVIFRDGGIPAVKAEEENDSNLLPSCFFLKECTLQAGESTTLYEMIGQVENKKILEKFLNQKIDGAFFEKKRARAITLVDELVDGIATKTADTKFDAYCKYTYMDNILRGGFPIQLGHNKIFYVYSRKHGDLERDYNYFSMLPEFYSQGNGNFRDVNQNRRLDTFFAPFVGRENIHTFYSLMQLDGYNPLGVEKLTYTVSEEKAQMIFEDVEAGQRKELIDFVTKPFTPGKLYEKLA
;
A
#
# COMPACT_ATOMS: atom_id res chain seq x y z
N MET A 1 32.05 -30.96 -13.67
CA MET A 1 31.21 -31.41 -12.56
C MET A 1 29.77 -30.93 -12.86
N GLN A 2 28.96 -31.83 -13.45
CA GLN A 2 27.59 -31.50 -13.86
C GLN A 2 26.68 -31.67 -12.67
N ILE A 3 26.07 -30.56 -12.20
CA ILE A 3 25.02 -30.62 -11.17
C ILE A 3 23.70 -30.87 -11.89
N LYS A 4 23.21 -32.10 -11.75
CA LYS A 4 21.85 -32.50 -12.19
C LYS A 4 20.82 -31.74 -11.36
N ARG A 5 20.12 -30.78 -11.95
CA ARG A 5 18.86 -30.23 -11.41
C ARG A 5 17.81 -31.31 -11.47
N LYS A 6 17.44 -31.88 -10.33
CA LYS A 6 16.22 -32.69 -10.22
C LYS A 6 15.00 -31.77 -10.44
N ARG A 7 14.34 -31.94 -11.57
CA ARG A 7 12.98 -31.47 -11.79
C ARG A 7 12.06 -32.23 -10.86
N LEU A 8 11.52 -31.58 -9.86
CA LEU A 8 10.29 -32.01 -9.20
C LEU A 8 9.11 -31.62 -10.09
N VAL A 9 8.84 -32.46 -11.08
CA VAL A 9 7.53 -32.44 -11.77
C VAL A 9 6.62 -33.31 -10.92
N LYS A 10 5.85 -32.72 -10.05
CA LYS A 10 4.63 -33.35 -9.54
C LYS A 10 3.57 -33.22 -10.62
N ASN A 11 3.20 -34.33 -11.22
CA ASN A 11 2.00 -34.46 -12.03
C ASN A 11 0.77 -34.17 -11.16
N GLY A 12 0.32 -32.96 -11.18
CA GLY A 12 -0.99 -32.54 -10.72
C GLY A 12 -1.69 -31.97 -11.93
N THR A 13 -2.70 -32.66 -12.42
CA THR A 13 -3.61 -32.20 -13.48
C THR A 13 -4.55 -31.13 -12.92
N ASP A 14 -4.03 -29.97 -12.62
CA ASP A 14 -4.83 -28.76 -12.47
C ASP A 14 -4.29 -27.71 -13.46
N LYS A 15 -4.77 -27.83 -14.69
CA LYS A 15 -4.65 -26.74 -15.66
C LYS A 15 -5.65 -25.69 -15.25
N GLY A 16 -5.32 -24.93 -14.20
CA GLY A 16 -6.02 -23.72 -13.87
C GLY A 16 -6.04 -22.82 -15.10
N ASP A 17 -7.21 -22.36 -15.50
CA ASP A 17 -7.40 -21.38 -16.56
C ASP A 17 -6.80 -20.04 -16.16
N TYR A 18 -5.47 -19.95 -16.22
CA TYR A 18 -4.74 -18.70 -16.14
C TYR A 18 -4.76 -18.07 -17.53
N LYS A 19 -5.59 -17.06 -17.70
CA LYS A 19 -5.65 -16.28 -18.97
C LYS A 19 -5.04 -14.93 -18.71
N MET A 20 -4.04 -14.56 -19.52
CA MET A 20 -3.67 -13.14 -19.65
C MET A 20 -4.76 -12.45 -20.49
N ASN A 21 -5.28 -11.36 -19.95
CA ASN A 21 -6.16 -10.49 -20.71
C ASN A 21 -5.32 -9.80 -21.81
N GLN A 22 -5.54 -10.14 -23.05
CA GLN A 22 -4.76 -9.63 -24.19
C GLN A 22 -4.85 -8.09 -24.37
N LYS A 23 -5.80 -7.44 -23.70
CA LYS A 23 -5.98 -5.98 -23.75
C LYS A 23 -5.24 -5.21 -22.65
N SER A 24 -4.98 -5.82 -21.49
CA SER A 24 -4.47 -5.11 -20.29
C SER A 24 -3.18 -5.68 -19.72
N GLU A 25 -2.60 -6.73 -20.33
CA GLU A 25 -1.40 -7.42 -19.80
C GLU A 25 -1.52 -7.88 -18.35
N GLU A 26 -2.76 -8.06 -17.85
CA GLU A 26 -3.06 -8.47 -16.48
C GLU A 26 -3.10 -9.98 -16.33
N TYR A 27 -2.69 -10.42 -15.15
CA TYR A 27 -2.79 -11.83 -14.77
C TYR A 27 -4.15 -12.12 -14.13
N VAL A 28 -4.95 -12.98 -14.76
CA VAL A 28 -6.33 -13.25 -14.34
C VAL A 28 -6.45 -14.64 -13.70
N MET A 29 -6.97 -14.70 -12.49
CA MET A 29 -7.33 -15.93 -11.78
C MET A 29 -8.85 -16.00 -11.56
N ASN A 30 -9.52 -16.94 -12.26
CA ASN A 30 -10.90 -17.26 -11.97
C ASN A 30 -10.97 -18.22 -10.76
N GLN A 31 -11.98 -18.04 -9.90
CA GLN A 31 -12.17 -18.81 -8.66
C GLN A 31 -10.91 -18.82 -7.80
N TYR A 32 -10.30 -17.63 -7.63
CA TYR A 32 -9.00 -17.50 -7.00
C TYR A 32 -8.94 -18.10 -5.59
N GLY A 33 -10.04 -18.03 -4.82
CA GLY A 33 -10.14 -18.61 -3.49
C GLY A 33 -9.99 -20.13 -3.45
N LYS A 34 -10.31 -20.82 -4.55
CA LYS A 34 -10.17 -22.29 -4.70
C LYS A 34 -8.84 -22.73 -5.32
N LYS A 35 -7.99 -21.78 -5.77
CA LYS A 35 -6.67 -22.10 -6.33
C LYS A 35 -5.64 -22.34 -5.23
N SER A 36 -4.49 -22.93 -5.62
CA SER A 36 -3.34 -23.05 -4.73
C SER A 36 -3.00 -21.69 -4.12
N THR A 37 -2.53 -21.68 -2.88
CA THR A 37 -2.18 -20.45 -2.18
C THR A 37 -1.14 -19.65 -2.97
N PHE A 38 -1.41 -18.37 -3.12
CA PHE A 38 -0.57 -17.42 -3.82
C PHE A 38 -0.51 -16.13 -3.00
N ALA A 39 0.68 -15.57 -2.85
CA ALA A 39 0.92 -14.34 -2.12
C ALA A 39 1.99 -13.52 -2.83
N SER A 40 1.82 -12.19 -2.86
CA SER A 40 2.79 -11.27 -3.43
C SER A 40 2.61 -9.86 -2.87
N PHE A 41 3.52 -8.96 -3.27
CA PHE A 41 3.39 -7.53 -3.02
C PHE A 41 3.01 -6.80 -4.31
N LEU A 42 2.15 -5.78 -4.20
CA LEU A 42 2.09 -4.75 -5.23
C LEU A 42 3.41 -3.95 -5.20
N PRO A 43 3.92 -3.48 -6.35
CA PRO A 43 5.14 -2.67 -6.39
C PRO A 43 5.10 -1.43 -5.50
N GLY A 44 3.91 -0.85 -5.30
CA GLY A 44 3.75 0.31 -4.44
C GLY A 44 4.45 1.57 -4.95
N ILE A 45 4.62 1.68 -6.26
CA ILE A 45 5.27 2.82 -6.91
C ILE A 45 4.30 4.00 -6.95
N ALA A 46 4.73 5.11 -6.35
CA ALA A 46 3.96 6.36 -6.28
C ALA A 46 4.54 7.48 -7.18
N GLY A 47 5.58 7.20 -7.97
CA GLY A 47 6.31 8.22 -8.71
C GLY A 47 7.43 8.87 -7.90
N VAL A 48 8.31 9.63 -8.57
CA VAL A 48 9.44 10.30 -7.90
C VAL A 48 9.02 11.39 -6.92
N ARG A 49 7.81 11.94 -7.10
CA ARG A 49 7.18 12.96 -6.24
C ARG A 49 5.93 12.40 -5.54
N GLY A 50 5.99 11.16 -5.11
CA GLY A 50 4.93 10.51 -4.36
C GLY A 50 5.52 9.69 -3.22
N ILE A 51 4.69 9.40 -2.24
CA ILE A 51 5.08 8.59 -1.08
C ILE A 51 4.70 7.13 -1.36
N PRO A 52 5.66 6.21 -1.49
CA PRO A 52 5.36 4.81 -1.76
C PRO A 52 4.75 4.14 -0.53
N ILE A 53 3.95 3.12 -0.79
CA ILE A 53 3.48 2.18 0.22
C ILE A 53 3.87 0.77 -0.18
N TRP A 54 4.02 -0.11 0.79
CA TRP A 54 4.04 -1.54 0.52
C TRP A 54 2.64 -2.11 0.74
N CYS A 55 2.21 -3.01 -0.13
CA CYS A 55 0.90 -3.65 -0.04
C CYS A 55 1.05 -5.14 -0.34
N TYR A 56 0.77 -5.96 0.66
CA TYR A 56 0.87 -7.40 0.63
C TYR A 56 -0.51 -8.00 0.43
N TYR A 57 -0.65 -8.90 -0.54
CA TYR A 57 -1.92 -9.53 -0.87
C TYR A 57 -1.81 -11.04 -1.06
N VAL A 58 -2.92 -11.72 -0.89
CA VAL A 58 -3.09 -13.17 -1.07
C VAL A 58 -4.32 -13.45 -1.94
N ASN A 59 -4.42 -14.68 -2.46
CA ASN A 59 -5.60 -15.11 -3.21
C ASN A 59 -6.70 -15.68 -2.30
N ARG A 60 -7.08 -14.94 -1.26
CA ARG A 60 -8.19 -15.27 -0.35
C ARG A 60 -8.91 -13.98 0.07
N GLY A 61 -10.21 -14.11 0.44
CA GLY A 61 -11.00 -12.97 0.87
C GLY A 61 -10.93 -11.80 -0.11
N GLN A 62 -10.77 -10.58 0.39
CA GLN A 62 -10.62 -9.39 -0.45
C GLN A 62 -9.16 -9.08 -0.85
N GLY A 63 -8.28 -10.05 -0.82
CA GLY A 63 -6.92 -9.97 -1.35
C GLY A 63 -5.92 -9.32 -0.40
N VAL A 64 -6.06 -8.05 -0.08
CA VAL A 64 -5.10 -7.32 0.75
C VAL A 64 -5.11 -7.82 2.19
N VAL A 65 -3.93 -8.17 2.71
CA VAL A 65 -3.75 -8.74 4.05
C VAL A 65 -2.86 -7.89 4.95
N SER A 66 -2.09 -6.99 4.36
CA SER A 66 -1.26 -6.05 5.10
C SER A 66 -0.78 -4.94 4.17
N PHE A 67 -0.64 -3.74 4.69
CA PHE A 67 -0.02 -2.62 3.98
C PHE A 67 0.47 -1.56 4.96
N GLY A 68 1.34 -0.69 4.49
CA GLY A 68 1.87 0.41 5.28
C GLY A 68 2.94 1.17 4.52
N VAL A 69 3.64 2.03 5.22
CA VAL A 69 4.77 2.81 4.68
C VAL A 69 6.08 2.32 5.31
N ASP A 70 7.21 2.75 4.75
CA ASP A 70 8.56 2.40 5.18
C ASP A 70 8.79 0.88 5.24
N ASN A 71 8.41 0.21 6.31
CA ASN A 71 8.66 -1.22 6.54
C ASN A 71 7.52 -1.89 7.32
N LYS A 72 7.66 -3.19 7.59
CA LYS A 72 6.62 -3.98 8.29
C LYS A 72 6.30 -3.49 9.71
N ASP A 73 7.21 -2.77 10.35
CA ASP A 73 7.02 -2.24 11.70
C ASP A 73 6.19 -0.94 11.71
N HIS A 74 5.98 -0.34 10.52
CA HIS A 74 5.10 0.82 10.30
C HIS A 74 3.87 0.41 9.46
N ALA A 75 3.28 -0.75 9.79
CA ALA A 75 2.08 -1.25 9.15
C ALA A 75 0.85 -0.44 9.56
N ILE A 76 -0.04 -0.19 8.59
CA ILE A 76 -1.41 0.32 8.83
C ILE A 76 -2.36 -0.86 9.05
N MET A 77 -2.20 -1.94 8.27
CA MET A 77 -2.82 -3.24 8.51
C MET A 77 -1.72 -4.25 8.90
N GLU A 78 -1.91 -4.96 10.01
CA GLU A 78 -0.89 -5.79 10.65
C GLU A 78 -0.24 -6.79 9.68
N PHE A 79 1.08 -6.91 9.75
CA PHE A 79 1.84 -7.86 8.92
C PHE A 79 1.92 -9.23 9.58
N TYR A 80 1.53 -10.23 8.83
CA TYR A 80 1.69 -11.65 9.16
C TYR A 80 2.41 -12.41 8.05
N PRO A 81 3.24 -13.42 8.38
CA PRO A 81 3.76 -14.35 7.38
C PRO A 81 2.64 -15.02 6.58
N ALA A 82 2.96 -15.43 5.34
CA ALA A 82 1.97 -15.92 4.37
C ALA A 82 1.00 -16.98 4.92
N HIS A 83 1.52 -17.95 5.66
CA HIS A 83 0.69 -19.05 6.19
C HIS A 83 -0.38 -18.58 7.20
N ILE A 84 -0.10 -17.52 7.97
CA ILE A 84 -1.07 -16.90 8.88
C ILE A 84 -1.97 -15.93 8.12
N ALA A 85 -1.40 -15.19 7.16
CA ALA A 85 -2.14 -14.24 6.33
C ALA A 85 -3.30 -14.93 5.58
N TYR A 86 -3.08 -16.11 4.99
CA TYR A 86 -4.15 -16.92 4.36
C TYR A 86 -5.31 -17.25 5.31
N GLN A 87 -5.00 -17.49 6.59
CA GLN A 87 -6.01 -17.87 7.60
C GLN A 87 -6.81 -16.67 8.08
N ASN A 88 -6.16 -15.51 8.17
CA ASN A 88 -6.73 -14.33 8.83
C ASN A 88 -7.40 -13.33 7.87
N VAL A 89 -7.08 -13.35 6.56
CA VAL A 89 -7.52 -12.33 5.60
C VAL A 89 -9.03 -12.07 5.59
N LYS A 90 -9.85 -13.09 5.79
CA LYS A 90 -11.31 -12.96 5.85
C LYS A 90 -11.81 -12.28 7.13
N ARG A 91 -10.97 -12.15 8.15
CA ARG A 91 -11.33 -11.59 9.44
C ARG A 91 -10.66 -10.24 9.68
N THR A 92 -9.37 -10.11 9.38
CA THR A 92 -8.56 -8.90 9.64
C THR A 92 -8.23 -8.07 8.40
N GLY A 93 -8.49 -8.60 7.19
CA GLY A 93 -8.40 -7.85 5.94
C GLY A 93 -9.60 -6.92 5.73
N PHE A 94 -9.68 -6.32 4.54
CA PHE A 94 -10.85 -5.53 4.16
C PHE A 94 -12.12 -6.39 4.11
N ARG A 95 -13.24 -5.79 4.50
CA ARG A 95 -14.54 -6.46 4.59
C ARG A 95 -15.65 -5.54 4.08
N THR A 96 -16.61 -6.12 3.37
CA THR A 96 -17.78 -5.45 2.83
C THR A 96 -19.02 -6.19 3.30
N PHE A 97 -19.82 -5.55 4.11
CA PHE A 97 -21.13 -6.07 4.56
C PHE A 97 -22.23 -5.32 3.84
N ILE A 98 -23.16 -6.05 3.26
CA ILE A 98 -24.33 -5.50 2.55
C ILE A 98 -25.58 -6.03 3.22
N ARG A 99 -26.50 -5.12 3.57
CA ARG A 99 -27.80 -5.47 4.14
C ARG A 99 -28.92 -5.01 3.21
N GLU A 100 -29.78 -5.93 2.88
CA GLU A 100 -30.98 -5.72 2.06
C GLU A 100 -32.18 -6.38 2.75
N ASN A 101 -33.27 -5.66 2.94
CA ASN A 101 -34.52 -6.18 3.54
C ASN A 101 -34.30 -6.95 4.86
N GLY A 102 -33.40 -6.46 5.71
CA GLY A 102 -33.06 -7.07 7.00
C GLY A 102 -32.15 -8.30 6.92
N ARG A 103 -31.67 -8.68 5.74
CA ARG A 103 -30.69 -9.77 5.54
C ARG A 103 -29.33 -9.20 5.24
N THR A 104 -28.32 -9.66 5.97
CA THR A 104 -26.93 -9.24 5.79
C THR A 104 -26.11 -10.33 5.11
N VAL A 105 -25.32 -9.94 4.12
CA VAL A 105 -24.32 -10.79 3.45
C VAL A 105 -22.96 -10.11 3.54
N GLU A 106 -21.92 -10.91 3.65
CA GLU A 106 -20.53 -10.44 3.52
C GLU A 106 -19.97 -10.82 2.16
N ALA A 107 -19.50 -9.84 1.40
CA ALA A 107 -18.88 -10.06 0.11
C ALA A 107 -17.57 -10.83 0.26
N PHE A 108 -17.23 -11.66 -0.72
CA PHE A 108 -16.02 -12.50 -0.78
C PHE A 108 -15.85 -13.51 0.36
N SER A 109 -16.92 -13.77 1.11
CA SER A 109 -16.91 -14.76 2.19
C SER A 109 -17.25 -16.17 1.72
N ASN A 110 -18.10 -16.30 0.68
CA ASN A 110 -18.60 -17.57 0.15
C ASN A 110 -17.83 -18.01 -1.10
N GLU A 111 -17.00 -19.05 -0.98
CA GLU A 111 -16.19 -19.60 -2.08
C GLU A 111 -17.01 -20.27 -3.20
N ASP A 112 -18.31 -20.47 -3.03
CA ASP A 112 -19.19 -21.04 -4.07
C ASP A 112 -19.68 -20.00 -5.06
N ASN A 113 -19.58 -18.73 -4.72
CA ASN A 113 -19.82 -17.64 -5.65
C ASN A 113 -18.75 -17.58 -6.76
N ALA A 114 -19.07 -16.92 -7.85
CA ALA A 114 -18.10 -16.69 -8.92
C ALA A 114 -17.14 -15.56 -8.50
N HIS A 115 -15.88 -15.91 -8.31
CA HIS A 115 -14.83 -14.97 -7.95
C HIS A 115 -13.79 -14.83 -9.05
N LYS A 116 -13.27 -13.62 -9.23
CA LYS A 116 -12.18 -13.32 -10.17
C LYS A 116 -11.19 -12.37 -9.51
N MET A 117 -9.91 -12.61 -9.75
CA MET A 117 -8.83 -11.72 -9.34
C MET A 117 -8.01 -11.35 -10.58
N GLN A 118 -7.75 -10.06 -10.76
CA GLN A 118 -6.93 -9.51 -11.83
C GLN A 118 -5.76 -8.78 -11.21
N ILE A 119 -4.55 -9.13 -11.61
CA ILE A 119 -3.31 -8.59 -11.05
C ILE A 119 -2.59 -7.87 -12.17
N GLY A 120 -2.56 -6.55 -12.08
CA GLY A 120 -1.74 -5.68 -12.89
C GLY A 120 -0.35 -5.47 -12.27
N MET A 121 0.51 -4.70 -12.94
CA MET A 121 1.84 -4.41 -12.39
C MET A 121 1.79 -3.55 -11.12
N ASN A 122 0.80 -2.66 -10.98
CA ASN A 122 0.64 -1.77 -9.81
C ASN A 122 -0.81 -1.69 -9.31
N THR A 123 -1.66 -2.64 -9.74
CA THR A 123 -3.09 -2.70 -9.41
C THR A 123 -3.49 -4.11 -9.04
N LEU A 124 -4.51 -4.23 -8.21
CA LEU A 124 -5.18 -5.49 -7.89
C LEU A 124 -6.68 -5.25 -7.99
N ASP A 125 -7.37 -6.02 -8.82
CA ASP A 125 -8.82 -5.99 -8.95
C ASP A 125 -9.41 -7.34 -8.56
N ILE A 126 -10.52 -7.33 -7.83
CA ILE A 126 -11.27 -8.53 -7.48
C ILE A 126 -12.74 -8.33 -7.78
N GLU A 127 -13.39 -9.39 -8.22
CA GLU A 127 -14.82 -9.40 -8.55
C GLU A 127 -15.51 -10.58 -7.87
N GLU A 128 -16.75 -10.37 -7.43
CA GLU A 128 -17.64 -11.41 -6.95
C GLU A 128 -19.05 -11.21 -7.50
N ASN A 129 -19.69 -12.31 -7.89
CA ASN A 129 -21.11 -12.32 -8.22
C ASN A 129 -21.89 -13.00 -7.08
N LEU A 130 -22.60 -12.20 -6.29
CA LEU A 130 -23.52 -12.62 -5.24
C LEU A 130 -24.85 -13.05 -5.85
N ARG A 131 -24.93 -14.28 -6.34
CA ARG A 131 -26.05 -14.81 -7.14
C ARG A 131 -27.39 -14.73 -6.42
N GLU A 132 -27.42 -15.08 -5.12
CA GLU A 132 -28.66 -15.06 -4.34
C GLU A 132 -29.19 -13.65 -4.12
N GLN A 133 -28.29 -12.67 -3.97
CA GLN A 133 -28.62 -11.26 -3.79
C GLN A 133 -28.78 -10.54 -5.13
N GLN A 134 -28.40 -11.15 -6.23
CA GLN A 134 -28.35 -10.53 -7.57
C GLN A 134 -27.57 -9.21 -7.54
N LEU A 135 -26.36 -9.27 -6.94
CA LEU A 135 -25.41 -8.17 -6.88
C LEU A 135 -24.07 -8.60 -7.47
N GLU A 136 -23.41 -7.69 -8.16
CA GLU A 136 -22.00 -7.82 -8.56
C GLU A 136 -21.15 -6.83 -7.79
N ILE A 137 -20.06 -7.31 -7.23
CA ILE A 137 -19.13 -6.51 -6.45
C ILE A 137 -17.79 -6.46 -7.17
N HIS A 138 -17.27 -5.27 -7.41
CA HIS A 138 -15.94 -5.05 -7.92
C HIS A 138 -15.13 -4.20 -6.95
N VAL A 139 -13.92 -4.64 -6.61
CA VAL A 139 -13.00 -3.90 -5.74
C VAL A 139 -11.67 -3.73 -6.44
N ALA A 140 -11.20 -2.49 -6.54
CA ALA A 140 -9.91 -2.15 -7.11
C ALA A 140 -8.98 -1.54 -6.06
N TYR A 141 -7.71 -1.98 -6.05
CA TYR A 141 -6.65 -1.46 -5.18
C TYR A 141 -5.50 -0.92 -6.00
N PHE A 142 -4.96 0.22 -5.59
CA PHE A 142 -3.74 0.80 -6.18
C PHE A 142 -3.08 1.78 -5.20
N THR A 143 -1.80 2.08 -5.42
CA THR A 143 -1.07 3.08 -4.63
C THR A 143 -1.38 4.48 -5.12
N LEU A 144 -1.62 5.43 -4.21
CA LEU A 144 -1.82 6.85 -4.54
C LEU A 144 -0.57 7.44 -5.18
N PRO A 145 -0.61 7.86 -6.47
CA PRO A 145 0.56 8.40 -7.15
C PRO A 145 0.68 9.92 -6.99
N GLU A 146 1.94 10.39 -6.93
CA GLU A 146 2.33 11.80 -7.06
C GLU A 146 1.59 12.74 -6.09
N GLU A 147 1.55 12.35 -4.81
CA GLU A 147 0.99 13.15 -3.72
C GLU A 147 1.93 13.18 -2.51
N THR A 148 1.69 14.14 -1.63
CA THR A 148 2.49 14.35 -0.40
C THR A 148 2.14 13.40 0.73
N VAL A 149 1.14 12.56 0.54
CA VAL A 149 0.69 11.52 1.48
C VAL A 149 0.85 10.14 0.85
N GLY A 150 1.21 9.14 1.63
CA GLY A 150 1.26 7.75 1.17
C GLY A 150 -0.04 7.05 1.52
N ALA A 151 -0.74 6.49 0.53
CA ALA A 151 -2.02 5.83 0.77
C ALA A 151 -2.28 4.64 -0.16
N LEU A 152 -3.02 3.67 0.35
CA LEU A 152 -3.72 2.66 -0.44
C LEU A 152 -5.07 3.24 -0.85
N MET A 153 -5.30 3.25 -2.16
CA MET A 153 -6.58 3.61 -2.76
C MET A 153 -7.39 2.35 -2.93
N ARG A 154 -8.66 2.40 -2.56
CA ARG A 154 -9.61 1.32 -2.70
C ARG A 154 -10.91 1.85 -3.27
N VAL A 155 -11.43 1.20 -4.31
CA VAL A 155 -12.67 1.57 -4.99
C VAL A 155 -13.59 0.36 -4.98
N VAL A 156 -14.75 0.48 -4.34
CA VAL A 156 -15.74 -0.59 -4.21
C VAL A 156 -16.99 -0.22 -4.96
N THR A 157 -17.30 -0.96 -6.02
CA THR A 157 -18.48 -0.78 -6.82
C THR A 157 -19.45 -1.94 -6.59
N VAL A 158 -20.69 -1.62 -6.24
CA VAL A 158 -21.80 -2.55 -6.06
C VAL A 158 -22.82 -2.30 -7.14
N THR A 159 -23.12 -3.31 -7.96
CA THR A 159 -24.06 -3.24 -9.08
C THR A 159 -25.27 -4.10 -8.80
N ASN A 160 -26.47 -3.54 -8.98
CA ASN A 160 -27.72 -4.28 -8.98
C ASN A 160 -27.89 -5.02 -10.30
N THR A 161 -27.78 -6.34 -10.30
CA THR A 161 -27.96 -7.19 -11.49
C THR A 161 -29.35 -7.79 -11.62
N SER A 162 -30.28 -7.39 -10.74
CA SER A 162 -31.69 -7.79 -10.81
C SER A 162 -32.53 -6.85 -11.68
N ASP A 163 -33.77 -7.25 -11.96
CA ASP A 163 -34.74 -6.44 -12.69
C ASP A 163 -35.59 -5.53 -11.74
N GLU A 164 -35.28 -5.55 -10.44
CA GLU A 164 -36.02 -4.83 -9.41
C GLU A 164 -35.12 -3.77 -8.73
N GLU A 165 -35.76 -2.73 -8.18
CA GLU A 165 -35.10 -1.73 -7.34
C GLU A 165 -34.63 -2.39 -6.03
N LYS A 166 -33.44 -2.01 -5.57
CA LYS A 166 -32.84 -2.47 -4.32
C LYS A 166 -32.49 -1.34 -3.38
N HIS A 167 -32.83 -1.51 -2.13
CA HIS A 167 -32.44 -0.65 -1.03
C HIS A 167 -31.29 -1.33 -0.27
N LEU A 168 -30.11 -0.73 -0.31
CA LEU A 168 -28.90 -1.31 0.27
C LEU A 168 -28.33 -0.42 1.37
N GLU A 169 -27.96 -1.06 2.46
CA GLU A 169 -27.09 -0.52 3.51
C GLU A 169 -25.72 -1.20 3.37
N ILE A 170 -24.66 -0.43 3.28
CA ILE A 170 -23.29 -0.95 3.05
C ILE A 170 -22.39 -0.47 4.17
N VAL A 171 -21.62 -1.40 4.76
CA VAL A 171 -20.53 -1.13 5.68
C VAL A 171 -19.29 -1.71 5.05
N ASP A 172 -18.32 -0.86 4.73
CA ASP A 172 -17.11 -1.24 4.01
C ASP A 172 -15.85 -0.68 4.67
N GLY A 173 -14.74 -1.45 4.68
CA GLY A 173 -13.49 -1.01 5.28
C GLY A 173 -12.71 -2.13 5.96
N MET A 174 -11.97 -1.79 7.00
CA MET A 174 -11.11 -2.73 7.74
C MET A 174 -11.43 -2.73 9.24
N PRO A 175 -11.52 -3.93 9.86
CA PRO A 175 -11.90 -4.07 11.27
C PRO A 175 -10.80 -3.66 12.25
N VAL A 176 -9.54 -3.64 11.81
CA VAL A 176 -8.38 -3.27 12.62
C VAL A 176 -7.47 -2.36 11.82
N LEU A 177 -7.27 -1.14 12.31
CA LEU A 177 -6.27 -0.21 11.82
C LEU A 177 -5.25 0.06 12.92
N ILE A 178 -3.95 -0.15 12.65
CA ILE A 178 -2.91 0.10 13.63
C ILE A 178 -2.62 1.60 13.67
N PRO A 179 -2.77 2.28 14.82
CA PRO A 179 -2.43 3.68 14.92
C PRO A 179 -0.94 3.95 14.70
N TYR A 180 -0.62 5.10 14.13
CA TYR A 180 0.75 5.54 13.92
C TYR A 180 1.53 5.61 15.24
N GLY A 181 2.77 5.12 15.22
CA GLY A 181 3.64 5.06 16.39
C GLY A 181 3.56 3.74 17.16
N VAL A 182 2.74 2.78 16.74
CA VAL A 182 2.71 1.42 17.28
C VAL A 182 3.56 0.50 16.41
N GLY A 183 4.68 0.01 16.94
CA GLY A 183 5.50 -0.98 16.25
C GLY A 183 4.91 -2.39 16.30
N MET A 184 5.28 -3.24 15.34
CA MET A 184 4.76 -4.63 15.24
C MET A 184 5.11 -5.51 16.44
N ASP A 185 6.22 -5.26 17.10
CA ASP A 185 6.56 -5.98 18.35
C ASP A 185 5.51 -5.71 19.45
N SER A 186 5.14 -4.44 19.63
CA SER A 186 4.10 -4.04 20.57
C SER A 186 2.73 -4.61 20.18
N MET A 187 2.40 -4.62 18.90
CA MET A 187 1.17 -5.23 18.42
C MET A 187 1.10 -6.73 18.71
N LYS A 188 2.19 -7.47 18.49
CA LYS A 188 2.21 -8.93 18.67
C LYS A 188 2.29 -9.36 20.13
N ASN A 189 3.05 -8.64 20.95
CA ASN A 189 3.42 -9.09 22.29
C ASN A 189 2.69 -8.35 23.42
N MET A 190 2.20 -7.13 23.20
CA MET A 190 1.65 -6.27 24.24
C MET A 190 0.41 -5.47 23.77
N THR A 191 -0.40 -5.99 22.85
CA THR A 191 -1.55 -5.27 22.27
C THR A 191 -2.47 -4.65 23.32
N GLN A 192 -2.81 -5.40 24.38
CA GLN A 192 -3.71 -4.88 25.42
C GLN A 192 -3.11 -3.70 26.21
N THR A 193 -1.79 -3.72 26.43
CA THR A 193 -1.09 -2.59 27.05
C THR A 193 -1.00 -1.42 26.07
N ALA A 194 -0.66 -1.69 24.80
CA ALA A 194 -0.51 -0.68 23.75
C ALA A 194 -1.80 0.11 23.51
N LYS A 195 -2.98 -0.50 23.65
CA LYS A 195 -4.29 0.20 23.55
C LYS A 195 -4.37 1.46 24.42
N ALA A 196 -3.73 1.48 25.60
CA ALA A 196 -3.76 2.63 26.50
C ALA A 196 -3.14 3.91 25.91
N TRP A 197 -2.32 3.80 24.86
CA TRP A 197 -1.73 4.94 24.14
C TRP A 197 -2.46 5.28 22.84
N MET A 198 -3.29 4.38 22.33
CA MET A 198 -3.97 4.56 21.04
C MET A 198 -5.10 5.59 21.16
N GLN A 199 -5.22 6.42 20.13
CA GLN A 199 -6.20 7.48 20.02
C GLN A 199 -6.59 7.72 18.57
N VAL A 200 -7.84 8.10 18.33
CA VAL A 200 -8.36 8.57 17.03
C VAL A 200 -8.88 9.99 17.20
N GLU A 201 -8.34 10.91 16.41
CA GLU A 201 -8.76 12.31 16.40
C GLU A 201 -9.62 12.57 15.14
N ASP A 202 -10.39 13.65 15.14
CA ASP A 202 -11.12 14.18 13.98
C ASP A 202 -12.10 13.19 13.30
N HIS A 203 -12.52 12.13 13.98
CA HIS A 203 -13.42 11.13 13.39
C HIS A 203 -14.80 11.71 13.00
N ASP A 204 -15.26 12.73 13.70
CA ASP A 204 -16.48 13.48 13.42
C ASP A 204 -16.41 14.30 12.12
N THR A 205 -15.23 14.58 11.61
CA THR A 205 -15.02 15.28 10.32
C THR A 205 -15.13 14.35 9.10
N GLY A 206 -15.26 13.04 9.31
CA GLY A 206 -15.18 12.01 8.28
C GLY A 206 -13.77 11.76 7.76
N VAL A 207 -12.74 12.25 8.48
CA VAL A 207 -11.30 11.99 8.22
C VAL A 207 -10.61 11.61 9.54
N PRO A 208 -10.89 10.45 10.09
CA PRO A 208 -10.24 10.01 11.33
C PRO A 208 -8.72 9.96 11.20
N TYR A 209 -8.05 10.41 12.27
CA TYR A 209 -6.60 10.49 12.38
C TYR A 209 -6.11 9.60 13.54
N TYR A 210 -5.43 8.52 13.21
CA TYR A 210 -5.06 7.44 14.12
C TYR A 210 -3.61 7.55 14.54
N ARG A 211 -3.35 7.69 15.83
CA ARG A 211 -1.98 7.75 16.38
C ARG A 211 -1.92 7.31 17.83
N VAL A 212 -0.71 7.12 18.35
CA VAL A 212 -0.50 7.07 19.81
C VAL A 212 -0.28 8.48 20.35
N ARG A 213 -0.68 8.70 21.59
CA ARG A 213 -0.58 10.03 22.26
C ARG A 213 0.87 10.45 22.52
N ALA A 214 1.75 9.48 22.74
CA ALA A 214 3.18 9.69 23.00
C ALA A 214 3.96 8.46 22.56
N SER A 215 5.29 8.60 22.38
CA SER A 215 6.16 7.44 22.11
C SER A 215 6.00 6.39 23.20
N MET A 216 5.92 5.14 22.75
CA MET A 216 5.88 3.96 23.61
C MET A 216 7.28 3.46 24.01
N ASP A 217 8.34 4.15 23.58
CA ASP A 217 9.71 3.79 23.90
C ASP A 217 9.98 3.94 25.40
N ASP A 218 10.66 2.96 25.99
CA ASP A 218 11.07 2.99 27.39
C ASP A 218 12.28 3.93 27.58
N THR A 219 12.01 5.23 27.52
CA THR A 219 13.00 6.29 27.67
C THR A 219 12.61 7.26 28.77
N ALA A 220 13.59 7.98 29.32
CA ALA A 220 13.34 8.99 30.36
C ALA A 220 12.62 10.25 29.83
N ALA A 221 12.63 10.48 28.52
CA ALA A 221 11.99 11.61 27.88
C ALA A 221 10.68 11.17 27.19
N VAL A 222 9.61 11.92 27.37
CA VAL A 222 8.37 11.74 26.64
C VAL A 222 8.47 12.51 25.32
N SER A 223 8.39 11.78 24.20
CA SER A 223 8.38 12.36 22.87
C SER A 223 6.95 12.41 22.33
N ALA A 224 6.53 13.59 21.84
CA ALA A 224 5.27 13.72 21.14
C ALA A 224 5.34 13.00 19.78
N ILE A 225 4.25 12.40 19.36
CA ILE A 225 4.07 11.79 18.05
C ILE A 225 3.28 12.77 17.18
N GLU A 226 3.88 13.26 16.10
CA GLU A 226 3.25 14.22 15.19
C GLU A 226 2.57 13.54 14.01
N GLY A 227 3.11 12.39 13.56
CA GLY A 227 2.59 11.60 12.47
C GLY A 227 1.28 10.91 12.81
N GLY A 228 0.55 10.50 11.78
CA GLY A 228 -0.70 9.75 11.92
C GLY A 228 -1.05 8.95 10.69
N ASN A 229 -1.79 7.87 10.90
CA ASN A 229 -2.52 7.20 9.85
C ASN A 229 -3.88 7.88 9.71
N PHE A 230 -4.48 7.82 8.53
CA PHE A 230 -5.77 8.45 8.26
C PHE A 230 -6.64 7.58 7.37
N GLY A 231 -7.95 7.78 7.45
CA GLY A 231 -8.94 7.17 6.59
C GLY A 231 -9.84 8.23 5.94
N ILE A 232 -10.18 8.06 4.67
CA ILE A 232 -11.08 8.93 3.92
C ILE A 232 -12.01 8.05 3.10
N GLY A 233 -13.31 8.18 3.33
CA GLY A 233 -14.35 7.59 2.47
C GLY A 233 -15.15 8.69 1.79
N VAL A 234 -15.39 8.59 0.47
CA VAL A 234 -16.20 9.56 -0.26
C VAL A 234 -17.15 8.90 -1.24
N THR A 235 -18.22 9.62 -1.54
CA THR A 235 -19.11 9.31 -2.66
C THR A 235 -18.50 9.75 -3.99
N GLU A 236 -19.13 9.41 -5.09
CA GLU A 236 -18.72 9.85 -6.43
C GLU A 236 -18.63 11.39 -6.56
N CYS A 237 -19.52 12.10 -5.87
CA CYS A 237 -19.54 13.58 -5.85
C CYS A 237 -18.50 14.20 -4.89
N GLY A 238 -17.84 13.39 -4.04
CA GLY A 238 -16.87 13.83 -3.05
C GLY A 238 -17.47 14.14 -1.67
N GLU A 239 -18.71 13.77 -1.42
CA GLU A 239 -19.30 13.86 -0.09
C GLU A 239 -18.64 12.85 0.85
N ARG A 240 -18.29 13.28 2.06
CA ARG A 240 -17.67 12.40 3.07
C ARG A 240 -18.66 11.35 3.56
N LEU A 241 -18.24 10.10 3.56
CA LEU A 241 -18.95 9.01 4.20
C LEU A 241 -18.73 9.07 5.72
N THR A 242 -19.71 8.63 6.49
CA THR A 242 -19.55 8.47 7.93
C THR A 242 -18.52 7.39 8.21
N ALA A 243 -17.45 7.75 8.92
CA ALA A 243 -16.43 6.81 9.37
C ALA A 243 -16.85 6.16 10.69
N ILE A 244 -16.57 4.88 10.88
CA ILE A 244 -16.74 4.14 12.14
C ILE A 244 -15.36 3.67 12.60
N ILE A 245 -14.97 4.15 13.76
CA ILE A 245 -13.63 3.93 14.32
C ILE A 245 -13.61 2.89 15.44
N ASP A 246 -14.73 2.66 16.10
CA ASP A 246 -14.87 1.64 17.14
C ASP A 246 -15.46 0.36 16.53
N PRO A 247 -14.71 -0.76 16.48
CA PRO A 247 -15.22 -2.01 15.92
C PRO A 247 -16.44 -2.54 16.68
N ASP A 248 -16.62 -2.19 17.97
CA ASP A 248 -17.74 -2.65 18.77
C ASP A 248 -19.07 -2.03 18.26
N ALA A 249 -19.04 -0.87 17.60
CA ALA A 249 -20.23 -0.27 16.97
C ALA A 249 -20.79 -1.13 15.82
N ILE A 250 -19.98 -1.98 15.20
CA ILE A 250 -20.38 -2.90 14.13
C ILE A 250 -20.58 -4.32 14.65
N PHE A 251 -19.56 -4.83 15.41
CA PHE A 251 -19.48 -6.24 15.83
C PHE A 251 -20.14 -6.50 17.19
N GLY A 252 -20.38 -5.46 18.03
CA GLY A 252 -20.96 -5.61 19.35
C GLY A 252 -20.13 -6.55 20.23
N TYR A 253 -20.76 -7.56 20.78
CA TYR A 253 -20.11 -8.54 21.65
C TYR A 253 -19.22 -9.56 20.91
N ASP A 254 -19.16 -9.54 19.59
CA ASP A 254 -18.33 -10.49 18.84
C ASP A 254 -16.86 -10.01 18.72
N ASN A 255 -16.11 -10.21 19.79
CA ASN A 255 -14.68 -9.87 19.87
C ASN A 255 -13.79 -10.67 18.91
N ALA A 256 -14.32 -11.72 18.25
CA ALA A 256 -13.62 -12.42 17.19
C ALA A 256 -13.70 -11.69 15.84
N LEU A 257 -14.52 -10.64 15.77
CA LEU A 257 -14.78 -9.85 14.57
C LEU A 257 -15.31 -10.70 13.38
N GLU A 258 -16.03 -11.80 13.70
CA GLU A 258 -16.55 -12.70 12.67
C GLU A 258 -17.90 -12.21 12.14
N LYS A 259 -18.78 -11.74 13.05
CA LYS A 259 -20.16 -11.39 12.73
C LYS A 259 -20.44 -9.93 13.07
N PRO A 260 -20.87 -9.09 12.13
CA PRO A 260 -21.24 -7.71 12.39
C PRO A 260 -22.62 -7.65 13.09
N VAL A 261 -22.67 -8.00 14.37
CA VAL A 261 -23.93 -8.25 15.12
C VAL A 261 -24.85 -7.03 15.12
N ILE A 262 -24.31 -5.85 15.43
CA ILE A 262 -25.10 -4.60 15.49
C ILE A 262 -25.64 -4.26 14.09
N PHE A 263 -24.79 -4.29 13.07
CA PHE A 263 -25.20 -4.02 11.70
C PHE A 263 -26.20 -5.05 11.17
N ARG A 264 -25.98 -6.33 11.45
CA ARG A 264 -26.87 -7.41 11.03
C ARG A 264 -28.28 -7.22 11.60
N ASP A 265 -28.37 -6.92 12.88
CA ASP A 265 -29.64 -6.90 13.61
C ASP A 265 -30.42 -5.58 13.41
N GLY A 266 -29.73 -4.44 13.28
CA GLY A 266 -30.38 -3.13 13.18
C GLY A 266 -29.95 -2.23 12.02
N GLY A 267 -29.01 -2.68 11.15
CA GLY A 267 -28.56 -1.90 10.01
C GLY A 267 -27.73 -0.66 10.39
N ILE A 268 -27.55 0.25 9.45
CA ILE A 268 -26.85 1.52 9.66
C ILE A 268 -27.44 2.37 10.77
N PRO A 269 -28.78 2.45 10.96
CA PRO A 269 -29.34 3.19 12.08
C PRO A 269 -28.87 2.68 13.45
N ALA A 270 -28.73 1.37 13.63
CA ALA A 270 -28.21 0.80 14.87
C ALA A 270 -26.73 1.10 15.07
N VAL A 271 -25.91 0.96 14.00
CA VAL A 271 -24.48 1.31 14.04
C VAL A 271 -24.29 2.79 14.44
N LYS A 272 -25.04 3.70 13.86
CA LYS A 272 -24.99 5.15 14.18
C LYS A 272 -25.51 5.49 15.58
N ALA A 273 -26.28 4.60 16.22
CA ALA A 273 -26.80 4.80 17.57
C ALA A 273 -25.81 4.35 18.65
N GLU A 274 -24.80 3.58 18.30
CA GLU A 274 -23.74 3.19 19.25
C GLU A 274 -22.85 4.39 19.58
N GLU A 275 -22.44 4.47 20.84
CA GLU A 275 -21.46 5.46 21.30
C GLU A 275 -20.04 4.92 21.02
N GLU A 276 -19.31 5.58 20.15
CA GLU A 276 -17.94 5.18 19.80
C GLU A 276 -16.93 5.70 20.80
N ASN A 277 -15.97 4.85 21.18
CA ASN A 277 -14.79 5.27 21.91
C ASN A 277 -13.72 5.76 20.93
N ASP A 278 -13.07 6.87 21.22
CA ASP A 278 -11.98 7.46 20.44
C ASP A 278 -10.57 7.16 20.98
N SER A 279 -10.50 6.48 22.10
CA SER A 279 -9.24 6.22 22.81
C SER A 279 -9.27 4.91 23.59
N ASN A 280 -8.07 4.38 23.89
CA ASN A 280 -7.85 3.13 24.63
C ASN A 280 -8.43 1.88 23.94
N LEU A 281 -8.59 1.91 22.63
CA LEU A 281 -9.08 0.78 21.81
C LEU A 281 -8.10 0.48 20.67
N LEU A 282 -8.25 -0.69 20.06
CA LEU A 282 -7.65 -0.99 18.76
C LEU A 282 -8.70 -0.62 17.70
N PRO A 283 -8.50 0.50 16.98
CA PRO A 283 -9.56 1.07 16.17
C PRO A 283 -9.81 0.33 14.86
N SER A 284 -10.98 0.53 14.30
CA SER A 284 -11.37 0.17 12.94
C SER A 284 -11.34 1.37 11.99
N CYS A 285 -11.48 1.10 10.69
CA CYS A 285 -11.71 2.12 9.68
C CYS A 285 -12.76 1.58 8.71
N PHE A 286 -14.03 1.80 9.05
CA PHE A 286 -15.16 1.46 8.19
C PHE A 286 -15.89 2.73 7.73
N PHE A 287 -16.57 2.62 6.61
CA PHE A 287 -17.40 3.68 6.05
C PHE A 287 -18.81 3.18 5.81
N LEU A 288 -19.80 4.03 6.06
CA LEU A 288 -21.23 3.71 5.93
C LEU A 288 -21.78 4.34 4.67
N LYS A 289 -22.57 3.58 3.91
CA LYS A 289 -23.33 4.08 2.75
C LYS A 289 -24.69 3.45 2.65
N GLU A 290 -25.73 4.29 2.53
CA GLU A 290 -27.07 3.89 2.17
C GLU A 290 -27.35 4.31 0.72
N CYS A 291 -27.99 3.45 -0.05
CA CYS A 291 -28.35 3.78 -1.44
C CYS A 291 -29.56 2.99 -1.91
N THR A 292 -30.21 3.54 -2.94
CA THR A 292 -31.22 2.85 -3.72
C THR A 292 -30.71 2.69 -5.14
N LEU A 293 -30.73 1.48 -5.66
CA LEU A 293 -30.23 1.15 -7.00
C LEU A 293 -31.34 0.61 -7.87
N GLN A 294 -31.62 1.25 -8.99
CA GLN A 294 -32.49 0.72 -10.03
C GLN A 294 -31.86 -0.51 -10.69
N ALA A 295 -32.64 -1.25 -11.47
CA ALA A 295 -32.15 -2.37 -12.26
C ALA A 295 -30.94 -1.97 -13.14
N GLY A 296 -29.81 -2.65 -13.00
CA GLY A 296 -28.56 -2.38 -13.72
C GLY A 296 -27.77 -1.17 -13.21
N GLU A 297 -28.23 -0.47 -12.16
CA GLU A 297 -27.53 0.67 -11.59
C GLU A 297 -26.43 0.24 -10.61
N SER A 298 -25.43 1.08 -10.45
CA SER A 298 -24.29 0.85 -9.55
C SER A 298 -24.09 2.00 -8.58
N THR A 299 -23.54 1.69 -7.43
CA THR A 299 -22.98 2.66 -6.48
C THR A 299 -21.53 2.38 -6.21
N THR A 300 -20.74 3.43 -5.95
CA THR A 300 -19.28 3.29 -5.68
C THR A 300 -18.92 3.99 -4.37
N LEU A 301 -18.12 3.30 -3.55
CA LEU A 301 -17.43 3.86 -2.41
C LEU A 301 -15.98 4.05 -2.81
N TYR A 302 -15.44 5.23 -2.57
CA TYR A 302 -14.06 5.59 -2.83
C TYR A 302 -13.33 5.75 -1.51
N GLU A 303 -12.35 4.92 -1.23
CA GLU A 303 -11.64 4.86 0.04
C GLU A 303 -10.15 5.10 -0.14
N MET A 304 -9.58 5.86 0.77
CA MET A 304 -8.15 6.13 0.86
C MET A 304 -7.72 5.94 2.30
N ILE A 305 -6.80 5.02 2.55
CA ILE A 305 -6.24 4.78 3.87
C ILE A 305 -4.73 4.92 3.78
N GLY A 306 -4.16 5.80 4.59
CA GLY A 306 -2.76 6.18 4.41
C GLY A 306 -2.11 6.73 5.66
N GLN A 307 -0.94 7.30 5.46
CA GLN A 307 -0.08 7.87 6.50
C GLN A 307 0.50 9.22 6.09
N VAL A 308 0.70 10.06 7.10
CA VAL A 308 1.40 11.34 6.96
C VAL A 308 2.40 11.54 8.12
N GLU A 309 3.46 12.32 7.86
CA GLU A 309 4.45 12.66 8.88
C GLU A 309 3.91 13.66 9.92
N ASN A 310 2.93 14.49 9.55
CA ASN A 310 2.24 15.40 10.46
C ASN A 310 0.88 15.84 9.91
N LYS A 311 0.01 16.34 10.78
CA LYS A 311 -1.36 16.73 10.48
C LYS A 311 -1.46 17.88 9.45
N LYS A 312 -0.48 18.81 9.42
CA LYS A 312 -0.50 19.95 8.47
C LYS A 312 -0.37 19.51 7.02
N ILE A 313 0.39 18.42 6.77
CA ILE A 313 0.50 17.84 5.42
C ILE A 313 -0.86 17.28 4.99
N LEU A 314 -1.56 16.59 5.89
CA LEU A 314 -2.91 16.07 5.61
C LEU A 314 -3.90 17.21 5.34
N GLU A 315 -3.92 18.24 6.19
CA GLU A 315 -4.77 19.44 6.01
C GLU A 315 -4.51 20.10 4.64
N LYS A 316 -3.24 20.28 4.25
CA LYS A 316 -2.87 20.81 2.93
C LYS A 316 -3.35 19.91 1.79
N PHE A 317 -3.21 18.59 1.94
CA PHE A 317 -3.69 17.61 0.97
C PHE A 317 -5.22 17.66 0.82
N LEU A 318 -5.95 17.84 1.90
CA LEU A 318 -7.42 17.91 1.93
C LEU A 318 -8.01 19.19 1.31
N ASN A 319 -7.20 20.22 1.03
CA ASN A 319 -7.64 21.43 0.34
C ASN A 319 -8.00 21.19 -1.14
N GLN A 320 -7.60 20.06 -1.72
CA GLN A 320 -8.02 19.67 -3.05
C GLN A 320 -9.35 18.90 -3.04
N LYS A 321 -10.05 18.90 -4.16
CA LYS A 321 -11.28 18.12 -4.31
C LYS A 321 -10.94 16.64 -4.42
N ILE A 322 -11.43 15.83 -3.48
CA ILE A 322 -11.29 14.38 -3.46
C ILE A 322 -12.68 13.79 -3.76
N ASP A 323 -12.87 13.32 -4.98
CA ASP A 323 -14.11 12.73 -5.49
C ASP A 323 -13.82 11.53 -6.41
N GLY A 324 -14.82 10.92 -7.01
CA GLY A 324 -14.67 9.81 -7.94
C GLY A 324 -13.71 10.13 -9.10
N ALA A 325 -13.78 11.36 -9.65
CA ALA A 325 -12.90 11.77 -10.75
C ALA A 325 -11.41 11.85 -10.31
N PHE A 326 -11.16 12.25 -9.06
CA PHE A 326 -9.81 12.20 -8.47
C PHE A 326 -9.30 10.76 -8.43
N PHE A 327 -10.10 9.81 -7.92
CA PHE A 327 -9.70 8.40 -7.84
C PHE A 327 -9.43 7.80 -9.22
N GLU A 328 -10.30 8.02 -10.19
CA GLU A 328 -10.11 7.53 -11.56
C GLU A 328 -8.84 8.09 -12.21
N LYS A 329 -8.59 9.39 -12.06
CA LYS A 329 -7.36 10.03 -12.52
C LYS A 329 -6.12 9.42 -11.88
N LYS A 330 -6.16 9.18 -10.55
CA LYS A 330 -5.04 8.60 -9.81
C LYS A 330 -4.82 7.14 -10.20
N ARG A 331 -5.87 6.36 -10.43
CA ARG A 331 -5.77 4.99 -10.94
C ARG A 331 -5.10 4.94 -12.31
N ALA A 332 -5.57 5.76 -13.25
CA ALA A 332 -4.95 5.86 -14.57
C ALA A 332 -3.46 6.25 -14.48
N ARG A 333 -3.12 7.18 -13.56
CA ARG A 333 -1.72 7.57 -13.35
C ARG A 333 -0.88 6.46 -12.72
N ALA A 334 -1.41 5.69 -11.76
CA ALA A 334 -0.72 4.56 -11.15
C ALA A 334 -0.34 3.47 -12.16
N ILE A 335 -1.19 3.27 -13.17
CA ILE A 335 -0.92 2.35 -14.29
C ILE A 335 0.16 2.94 -15.21
N THR A 336 -0.02 4.18 -15.67
CA THR A 336 0.92 4.79 -16.63
C THR A 336 2.31 5.01 -16.05
N LEU A 337 2.45 5.27 -14.75
CA LEU A 337 3.76 5.36 -14.09
C LEU A 337 4.59 4.10 -14.26
N VAL A 338 3.96 2.95 -14.13
CA VAL A 338 4.66 1.67 -14.25
C VAL A 338 4.95 1.36 -15.71
N ASP A 339 4.02 1.66 -16.61
CA ASP A 339 4.25 1.52 -18.05
C ASP A 339 5.45 2.37 -18.50
N GLU A 340 5.55 3.63 -18.05
CA GLU A 340 6.70 4.51 -18.33
C GLU A 340 8.03 3.91 -17.86
N LEU A 341 8.05 3.24 -16.70
CA LEU A 341 9.27 2.61 -16.17
C LEU A 341 9.73 1.42 -17.00
N VAL A 342 8.80 0.65 -17.57
CA VAL A 342 9.11 -0.59 -18.31
C VAL A 342 9.11 -0.39 -19.84
N ASP A 343 8.76 0.79 -20.33
CA ASP A 343 8.68 1.07 -21.78
C ASP A 343 10.02 0.85 -22.50
N GLY A 344 11.13 1.18 -21.83
CA GLY A 344 12.47 1.00 -22.39
C GLY A 344 12.86 -0.44 -22.77
N ILE A 345 12.12 -1.44 -22.28
CA ILE A 345 12.32 -2.87 -22.60
C ILE A 345 11.10 -3.49 -23.30
N ALA A 346 10.12 -2.69 -23.65
CA ALA A 346 8.91 -3.18 -24.28
C ALA A 346 9.24 -3.93 -25.59
N THR A 347 8.69 -5.13 -25.72
CA THR A 347 8.82 -5.98 -26.90
C THR A 347 7.47 -6.21 -27.55
N LYS A 348 7.46 -6.49 -28.84
CA LYS A 348 6.28 -6.91 -29.56
C LYS A 348 6.64 -8.11 -30.44
N THR A 349 6.44 -9.29 -29.88
CA THR A 349 6.76 -10.56 -30.53
C THR A 349 5.49 -11.30 -30.95
N ALA A 350 5.65 -12.51 -31.51
CA ALA A 350 4.54 -13.40 -31.78
C ALA A 350 3.93 -14.03 -30.50
N ASP A 351 4.62 -13.96 -29.37
CA ASP A 351 4.18 -14.47 -28.06
C ASP A 351 3.93 -13.32 -27.07
N THR A 352 2.66 -12.95 -26.92
CA THR A 352 2.24 -11.88 -26.02
C THR A 352 2.55 -12.19 -24.55
N LYS A 353 2.68 -13.47 -24.17
CA LYS A 353 3.08 -13.86 -22.80
C LYS A 353 4.55 -13.57 -22.57
N PHE A 354 5.39 -13.74 -23.57
CA PHE A 354 6.79 -13.36 -23.52
C PHE A 354 6.94 -11.84 -23.38
N ASP A 355 6.17 -11.08 -24.15
CA ASP A 355 6.20 -9.62 -24.09
C ASP A 355 5.83 -9.11 -22.69
N ALA A 356 4.76 -9.64 -22.10
CA ALA A 356 4.37 -9.32 -20.72
C ALA A 356 5.43 -9.80 -19.70
N TYR A 357 5.97 -11.01 -19.86
CA TYR A 357 7.01 -11.54 -18.98
C TYR A 357 8.25 -10.64 -18.95
N CYS A 358 8.66 -10.06 -20.06
CA CYS A 358 9.76 -9.11 -20.12
C CYS A 358 9.50 -7.89 -19.24
N LYS A 359 8.32 -7.29 -19.32
CA LYS A 359 7.92 -6.13 -18.51
C LYS A 359 7.91 -6.45 -17.01
N TYR A 360 7.25 -7.54 -16.62
CA TYR A 360 7.18 -7.96 -15.20
C TYR A 360 8.57 -8.30 -14.62
N THR A 361 9.43 -8.96 -15.41
CA THR A 361 10.79 -9.27 -14.97
C THR A 361 11.64 -8.01 -14.80
N TYR A 362 11.47 -7.04 -15.71
CA TYR A 362 12.18 -5.78 -15.60
C TYR A 362 11.69 -4.94 -14.40
N MET A 363 10.38 -4.94 -14.13
CA MET A 363 9.84 -4.32 -12.92
C MET A 363 10.44 -4.95 -11.65
N ASP A 364 10.58 -6.27 -11.58
CA ASP A 364 11.25 -6.93 -10.45
C ASP A 364 12.73 -6.50 -10.33
N ASN A 365 13.43 -6.30 -11.45
CA ASN A 365 14.79 -5.75 -11.44
C ASN A 365 14.82 -4.31 -10.91
N ILE A 366 13.86 -3.47 -11.27
CA ILE A 366 13.74 -2.09 -10.73
C ILE A 366 13.54 -2.14 -9.21
N LEU A 367 12.67 -2.98 -8.72
CA LEU A 367 12.39 -3.09 -7.29
C LEU A 367 13.60 -3.60 -6.49
N ARG A 368 14.48 -4.39 -7.08
CA ARG A 368 15.70 -4.92 -6.43
C ARG A 368 16.92 -4.04 -6.63
N GLY A 369 17.09 -3.50 -7.83
CA GLY A 369 18.26 -2.70 -8.22
C GLY A 369 18.04 -1.18 -8.13
N GLY A 370 16.80 -0.75 -8.23
CA GLY A 370 16.39 0.63 -8.41
C GLY A 370 16.31 1.03 -9.88
N PHE A 371 15.57 2.10 -10.14
CA PHE A 371 15.51 2.76 -11.44
C PHE A 371 16.47 3.95 -11.46
N PRO A 372 17.44 4.01 -12.39
CA PRO A 372 18.41 5.09 -12.44
C PRO A 372 17.79 6.39 -12.96
N ILE A 373 17.98 7.46 -12.23
CA ILE A 373 17.65 8.83 -12.65
C ILE A 373 18.90 9.71 -12.57
N GLN A 374 18.93 10.75 -13.37
CA GLN A 374 20.02 11.71 -13.34
C GLN A 374 19.66 12.91 -12.49
N LEU A 375 20.46 13.16 -11.44
CA LEU A 375 20.36 14.36 -10.61
C LEU A 375 21.43 15.36 -11.04
N GLY A 376 21.02 16.53 -11.53
CA GLY A 376 21.95 17.51 -12.11
C GLY A 376 22.69 16.96 -13.33
N HIS A 377 23.97 17.32 -13.49
CA HIS A 377 24.73 16.96 -14.69
C HIS A 377 25.38 15.58 -14.64
N ASN A 378 25.79 15.11 -13.48
CA ASN A 378 26.70 13.95 -13.42
C ASN A 378 26.40 12.96 -12.29
N LYS A 379 25.32 13.10 -11.54
CA LYS A 379 25.00 12.18 -10.45
C LYS A 379 23.88 11.24 -10.88
N ILE A 380 24.15 9.97 -10.72
CA ILE A 380 23.14 8.92 -10.90
C ILE A 380 22.56 8.58 -9.53
N PHE A 381 21.26 8.59 -9.45
CA PHE A 381 20.53 8.22 -8.26
C PHE A 381 19.54 7.11 -8.61
N TYR A 382 19.36 6.15 -7.70
CA TYR A 382 18.48 5.02 -7.93
C TYR A 382 17.24 5.15 -7.04
N VAL A 383 16.09 5.27 -7.67
CA VAL A 383 14.77 5.30 -6.99
C VAL A 383 14.13 3.93 -6.98
N TYR A 384 13.21 3.69 -6.07
CA TYR A 384 12.37 2.48 -5.93
C TYR A 384 13.11 1.20 -5.50
N SER A 385 14.43 1.22 -5.33
CA SER A 385 15.14 0.05 -4.81
C SER A 385 14.68 -0.30 -3.40
N ARG A 386 14.54 -1.59 -3.12
CA ARG A 386 14.21 -2.09 -1.79
C ARG A 386 14.71 -3.52 -1.61
N LYS A 387 14.98 -3.89 -0.37
CA LYS A 387 15.22 -5.27 -0.03
C LYS A 387 13.95 -6.09 -0.27
N HIS A 388 14.10 -7.17 -1.00
CA HIS A 388 12.96 -8.04 -1.28
C HIS A 388 12.54 -8.77 0.00
N GLY A 389 11.27 -8.61 0.37
CA GLY A 389 10.69 -9.29 1.52
C GLY A 389 10.53 -10.79 1.26
N ASP A 390 10.78 -11.61 2.27
CA ASP A 390 10.46 -13.02 2.27
C ASP A 390 9.06 -13.19 2.89
N LEU A 391 8.09 -13.60 2.10
CA LEU A 391 6.69 -13.73 2.51
C LEU A 391 6.45 -14.75 3.62
N GLU A 392 7.42 -15.63 3.86
CA GLU A 392 7.32 -16.68 4.85
C GLU A 392 8.01 -16.36 6.17
N ARG A 393 8.69 -15.20 6.24
CA ARG A 393 9.51 -14.83 7.40
C ARG A 393 9.23 -13.40 7.82
N ASP A 394 8.74 -13.20 9.00
CA ASP A 394 8.47 -11.88 9.57
C ASP A 394 9.75 -11.11 9.98
N TYR A 395 10.89 -11.81 10.11
CA TYR A 395 12.18 -11.18 10.37
C TYR A 395 12.86 -10.62 9.11
N ASN A 396 12.37 -10.93 7.93
CA ASN A 396 12.98 -10.47 6.69
C ASN A 396 12.64 -9.00 6.45
N TYR A 397 13.57 -8.15 6.84
CA TYR A 397 13.39 -6.71 6.84
C TYR A 397 13.53 -6.11 5.45
N PHE A 398 12.50 -5.43 4.99
CA PHE A 398 12.52 -4.55 3.82
C PHE A 398 12.19 -3.11 4.25
N SER A 399 12.68 -2.11 3.50
CA SER A 399 12.40 -0.71 3.78
C SER A 399 12.27 0.07 2.46
N MET A 400 11.31 0.99 2.43
CA MET A 400 11.09 1.99 1.39
C MET A 400 10.90 3.32 2.10
N LEU A 401 11.75 4.31 1.86
CA LEU A 401 11.62 5.60 2.53
C LEU A 401 10.30 6.28 2.16
N PRO A 402 9.50 6.73 3.13
CA PRO A 402 8.25 7.45 2.89
C PRO A 402 8.52 8.92 2.55
N GLU A 403 9.22 9.16 1.45
CA GLU A 403 9.62 10.48 0.98
C GLU A 403 9.66 10.51 -0.55
N PHE A 404 9.73 11.71 -1.12
CA PHE A 404 9.97 11.88 -2.55
C PHE A 404 11.34 11.32 -2.93
N TYR A 405 11.53 10.90 -4.19
CA TYR A 405 12.71 10.20 -4.65
C TYR A 405 13.02 8.96 -3.78
N SER A 406 12.00 8.25 -3.36
CA SER A 406 12.10 7.12 -2.45
C SER A 406 13.11 6.08 -2.92
N GLN A 407 13.90 5.63 -2.00
CA GLN A 407 14.82 4.50 -2.11
C GLN A 407 14.69 3.64 -0.85
N GLY A 408 15.20 2.43 -0.90
CA GLY A 408 15.22 1.54 0.26
C GLY A 408 16.57 0.84 0.41
N ASN A 409 16.65 -0.03 1.38
CA ASN A 409 17.79 -0.91 1.56
C ASN A 409 17.81 -2.03 0.50
N GLY A 410 18.93 -2.75 0.40
CA GLY A 410 19.03 -3.90 -0.50
C GLY A 410 20.11 -4.88 -0.06
N ASN A 411 20.08 -6.10 -0.59
CA ASN A 411 21.22 -7.01 -0.45
C ASN A 411 22.26 -6.63 -1.50
N PHE A 412 23.53 -6.51 -1.10
CA PHE A 412 24.64 -6.14 -2.00
C PHE A 412 24.65 -6.98 -3.27
N ARG A 413 24.55 -8.31 -3.12
CA ARG A 413 24.55 -9.24 -4.25
C ARG A 413 23.37 -8.97 -5.20
N ASP A 414 22.17 -8.79 -4.67
CA ASP A 414 20.96 -8.65 -5.45
C ASP A 414 20.93 -7.29 -6.17
N VAL A 415 21.32 -6.21 -5.49
CA VAL A 415 21.44 -4.87 -6.09
C VAL A 415 22.47 -4.88 -7.24
N ASN A 416 23.67 -5.44 -7.00
CA ASN A 416 24.71 -5.54 -8.01
C ASN A 416 24.23 -6.37 -9.22
N GLN A 417 23.62 -7.53 -8.96
CA GLN A 417 23.12 -8.42 -10.02
C GLN A 417 22.06 -7.74 -10.89
N ASN A 418 21.16 -6.97 -10.31
CA ASN A 418 20.08 -6.32 -11.05
C ASN A 418 20.54 -5.06 -11.79
N ARG A 419 21.58 -4.36 -11.32
CA ARG A 419 22.15 -3.17 -11.99
C ARG A 419 23.17 -3.47 -13.09
N ARG A 420 23.62 -4.71 -13.26
CA ARG A 420 24.67 -5.07 -14.22
C ARG A 420 24.35 -4.75 -15.68
N LEU A 421 23.06 -4.67 -16.03
CA LEU A 421 22.59 -4.41 -17.39
C LEU A 421 22.10 -2.98 -17.59
N ASP A 422 22.16 -2.12 -16.58
CA ASP A 422 21.64 -0.74 -16.64
C ASP A 422 22.21 0.06 -17.82
N THR A 423 23.49 -0.15 -18.15
CA THR A 423 24.13 0.55 -19.27
C THR A 423 23.50 0.25 -20.63
N PHE A 424 22.76 -0.86 -20.78
CA PHE A 424 22.01 -1.16 -21.99
C PHE A 424 20.69 -0.41 -22.06
N PHE A 425 20.01 -0.25 -20.94
CA PHE A 425 18.70 0.38 -20.86
C PHE A 425 18.78 1.87 -20.52
N ALA A 426 19.82 2.27 -19.78
CA ALA A 426 20.11 3.62 -19.33
C ALA A 426 21.60 3.96 -19.56
N PRO A 427 22.04 4.21 -20.82
CA PRO A 427 23.45 4.42 -21.15
C PRO A 427 24.12 5.54 -20.38
N PHE A 428 23.36 6.52 -19.87
CA PHE A 428 23.86 7.62 -19.06
C PHE A 428 24.42 7.18 -17.70
N VAL A 429 24.10 5.98 -17.23
CA VAL A 429 24.68 5.39 -16.00
C VAL A 429 26.20 5.23 -16.11
N GLY A 430 26.70 4.96 -17.31
CA GLY A 430 28.13 4.90 -17.60
C GLY A 430 28.88 3.95 -16.67
N ARG A 431 29.78 4.51 -15.85
CA ARG A 431 30.64 3.73 -14.91
C ARG A 431 30.15 3.75 -13.46
N GLU A 432 29.03 4.38 -13.17
CA GLU A 432 28.57 4.61 -11.79
C GLU A 432 28.46 3.32 -10.97
N ASN A 433 27.89 2.26 -11.54
CA ASN A 433 27.77 0.99 -10.83
C ASN A 433 29.14 0.35 -10.53
N ILE A 434 30.12 0.49 -11.44
CA ILE A 434 31.48 0.00 -11.18
C ILE A 434 32.06 0.74 -9.98
N HIS A 435 32.00 2.07 -9.98
CA HIS A 435 32.52 2.87 -8.87
C HIS A 435 31.81 2.53 -7.55
N THR A 436 30.48 2.46 -7.56
CA THR A 436 29.70 2.16 -6.36
C THR A 436 30.08 0.81 -5.76
N PHE A 437 30.02 -0.26 -6.54
CA PHE A 437 30.23 -1.61 -5.99
C PHE A 437 31.67 -1.89 -5.62
N TYR A 438 32.65 -1.38 -6.36
CA TYR A 438 34.06 -1.51 -5.97
C TYR A 438 34.40 -0.67 -4.74
N SER A 439 33.79 0.51 -4.56
CA SER A 439 34.00 1.35 -3.38
C SER A 439 33.43 0.74 -2.10
N LEU A 440 32.49 -0.20 -2.21
CA LEU A 440 31.90 -0.91 -1.07
C LEU A 440 32.71 -2.15 -0.65
N MET A 441 33.72 -2.55 -1.42
CA MET A 441 34.59 -3.66 -1.04
C MET A 441 35.53 -3.25 0.09
N GLN A 442 35.62 -4.07 1.11
CA GLN A 442 36.49 -3.85 2.27
C GLN A 442 37.95 -4.18 1.95
N LEU A 443 38.91 -3.69 2.74
CA LEU A 443 40.33 -3.93 2.55
C LEU A 443 40.72 -5.41 2.66
N ASP A 444 39.97 -6.20 3.40
CA ASP A 444 40.12 -7.65 3.51
C ASP A 444 39.53 -8.44 2.33
N GLY A 445 38.97 -7.75 1.35
CA GLY A 445 38.35 -8.33 0.15
C GLY A 445 36.91 -8.78 0.29
N TYR A 446 36.31 -8.61 1.47
CA TYR A 446 34.87 -8.89 1.65
C TYR A 446 34.01 -7.74 1.16
N ASN A 447 32.82 -8.05 0.66
CA ASN A 447 31.77 -7.10 0.36
C ASN A 447 30.75 -7.02 1.52
N PRO A 448 30.04 -5.91 1.68
CA PRO A 448 28.96 -5.83 2.67
C PRO A 448 27.82 -6.79 2.32
N LEU A 449 27.05 -7.21 3.32
CA LEU A 449 25.86 -8.03 3.11
C LEU A 449 24.68 -7.20 2.59
N GLY A 450 24.57 -5.95 3.03
CA GLY A 450 23.50 -5.03 2.68
C GLY A 450 24.03 -3.72 2.10
N VAL A 451 23.17 -3.05 1.37
CA VAL A 451 23.34 -1.67 0.88
C VAL A 451 22.20 -0.84 1.48
N GLU A 452 22.58 0.19 2.19
CA GLU A 452 21.65 1.14 2.78
C GLU A 452 21.29 2.26 1.79
N LYS A 453 20.32 3.08 2.16
CA LYS A 453 19.94 4.28 1.42
C LYS A 453 21.13 5.21 1.22
N LEU A 454 21.20 5.83 0.04
CA LEU A 454 22.23 6.81 -0.27
C LEU A 454 21.88 8.17 0.35
N THR A 455 22.81 8.72 1.10
CA THR A 455 22.73 10.07 1.64
C THR A 455 23.85 10.95 1.11
N TYR A 456 23.62 12.26 1.13
CA TYR A 456 24.57 13.27 0.69
C TYR A 456 24.92 14.19 1.85
N THR A 457 26.11 14.79 1.78
CA THR A 457 26.55 15.90 2.63
C THR A 457 27.25 16.93 1.77
N VAL A 458 27.16 18.20 2.16
CA VAL A 458 27.86 19.30 1.52
C VAL A 458 28.78 19.95 2.55
N SER A 459 30.04 20.24 2.19
CA SER A 459 30.92 20.98 3.11
C SER A 459 30.36 22.37 3.37
N GLU A 460 30.57 22.90 4.58
CA GLU A 460 30.06 24.20 4.98
C GLU A 460 30.47 25.32 4.00
N GLU A 461 31.74 25.31 3.55
CA GLU A 461 32.25 26.27 2.56
C GLU A 461 31.45 26.22 1.25
N LYS A 462 31.16 25.03 0.71
CA LYS A 462 30.35 24.88 -0.50
C LYS A 462 28.89 25.25 -0.26
N ALA A 463 28.33 24.92 0.90
CA ALA A 463 26.96 25.26 1.24
C ALA A 463 26.77 26.78 1.33
N GLN A 464 27.74 27.51 1.90
CA GLN A 464 27.73 28.97 1.92
C GLN A 464 27.72 29.58 0.51
N MET A 465 28.52 29.01 -0.41
CA MET A 465 28.54 29.44 -1.82
C MET A 465 27.22 29.15 -2.55
N ILE A 466 26.67 27.94 -2.34
CA ILE A 466 25.41 27.52 -3.02
C ILE A 466 24.22 28.41 -2.59
N PHE A 467 24.17 28.83 -1.35
CA PHE A 467 23.05 29.56 -0.78
C PHE A 467 23.36 31.06 -0.57
N GLU A 468 24.38 31.62 -1.25
CA GLU A 468 24.75 33.05 -1.04
C GLU A 468 23.63 34.02 -1.33
N ASP A 469 22.78 33.73 -2.32
CA ASP A 469 21.64 34.56 -2.74
C ASP A 469 20.36 34.31 -1.93
N VAL A 470 20.37 33.40 -0.96
CA VAL A 470 19.22 33.11 -0.12
C VAL A 470 19.18 34.04 1.08
N GLU A 471 17.98 34.43 1.53
CA GLU A 471 17.76 35.27 2.70
C GLU A 471 18.46 34.70 3.95
N ALA A 472 19.06 35.55 4.78
CA ALA A 472 19.97 35.14 5.86
C ALA A 472 19.39 34.14 6.84
N GLY A 473 18.11 34.25 7.19
CA GLY A 473 17.43 33.32 8.11
C GLY A 473 17.30 31.90 7.49
N GLN A 474 16.77 31.85 6.30
CA GLN A 474 16.58 30.60 5.53
C GLN A 474 17.93 29.99 5.11
N ARG A 475 18.91 30.83 4.77
CA ARG A 475 20.28 30.41 4.43
C ARG A 475 20.90 29.59 5.55
N LYS A 476 20.84 30.09 6.79
CA LYS A 476 21.40 29.38 7.94
C LYS A 476 20.77 28.00 8.12
N GLU A 477 19.45 27.93 8.02
CA GLU A 477 18.71 26.68 8.14
C GLU A 477 19.09 25.67 7.05
N LEU A 478 19.20 26.11 5.80
CA LEU A 478 19.62 25.28 4.67
C LEU A 478 21.08 24.80 4.81
N ILE A 479 21.99 25.65 5.26
CA ILE A 479 23.39 25.26 5.52
C ILE A 479 23.43 24.22 6.63
N ASP A 480 22.76 24.44 7.75
CA ASP A 480 22.71 23.48 8.87
C ASP A 480 22.09 22.14 8.44
N PHE A 481 21.18 22.14 7.49
CA PHE A 481 20.56 20.94 6.93
C PHE A 481 21.52 20.17 6.02
N VAL A 482 22.09 20.82 5.00
CA VAL A 482 22.90 20.12 3.97
C VAL A 482 24.30 19.72 4.46
N THR A 483 24.78 20.28 5.56
CA THR A 483 26.05 19.85 6.22
C THR A 483 25.91 18.55 7.01
N LYS A 484 24.68 18.08 7.26
CA LYS A 484 24.36 16.78 7.83
C LYS A 484 23.96 15.81 6.70
N PRO A 485 23.98 14.49 6.95
CA PRO A 485 23.47 13.52 5.96
C PRO A 485 21.99 13.77 5.63
N PHE A 486 21.71 13.98 4.35
CA PHE A 486 20.34 14.19 3.84
C PHE A 486 20.07 13.31 2.61
N THR A 487 18.79 13.08 2.33
CA THR A 487 18.30 12.43 1.11
C THR A 487 17.80 13.47 0.11
N PRO A 488 17.73 13.16 -1.19
CA PRO A 488 17.15 14.06 -2.20
C PRO A 488 15.70 14.46 -1.89
N GLY A 489 14.90 13.53 -1.33
CA GLY A 489 13.52 13.79 -0.94
C GLY A 489 13.41 14.84 0.15
N LYS A 490 14.17 14.67 1.24
CA LYS A 490 14.19 15.65 2.34
C LYS A 490 14.73 17.02 1.92
N LEU A 491 15.70 17.05 0.99
CA LEU A 491 16.13 18.33 0.41
C LEU A 491 15.02 19.00 -0.42
N TYR A 492 14.31 18.18 -1.22
CA TYR A 492 13.19 18.71 -2.02
C TYR A 492 12.09 19.31 -1.12
N GLU A 493 11.70 18.61 -0.05
CA GLU A 493 10.72 19.10 0.93
C GLU A 493 11.14 20.41 1.59
N LYS A 494 12.45 20.57 1.85
CA LYS A 494 13.02 21.79 2.47
C LYS A 494 13.02 22.99 1.53
N LEU A 495 13.07 22.75 0.21
CA LEU A 495 13.15 23.80 -0.84
C LEU A 495 11.78 24.15 -1.45
N ALA A 496 10.76 23.29 -1.27
CA ALA A 496 9.40 23.46 -1.78
C ALA A 496 8.54 24.31 -0.84
#